data_28e6e93d24a5c4cc62c6d671b11e1940
#
_entry.id   28e6e93d24a5c4cc62c6d671b11e1940
#
_cell.length_a   1.000
_cell.length_b   1.000
_cell.length_c   1.000
_cell.angle_alpha   90.00
_cell.angle_beta   90.00
_cell.angle_gamma   90.00
#
_symmetry.space_group_name_H-M   'P 1'
#
loop_
_entity.id
_entity.type
_entity.pdbx_description
1 polymer ?
#
loop_
_entity_poly.entity_id
_entity_poly.type
_entity_poly.pdbx_seq_one_letter_code
_entity_poly.pdbx_strand_id
1 'polypeptide(L)'
;MKTLLHLQDLQKSFGQQLVLNHVGFELQSGEIIGLIGPSGAGKSTMIKTMLGMEKADSGMALVLDHSMPDRHILGDIGYMAQSDALYEALSGQENLEFFGQLKGLSKKALKDEIAYVAQVVDLTEHLNKAVSGYSGGMKRRLSLAIALLGNPQLLILDEPTVGIDPSLRKKIWKELITLRDKGVGILVTTHVMDEAELTDKVGLLLGGKI
;
A
#
# COMPACT_ATOMS: atom_id res chain seq x y z
N MET A 1 -10.19 2.16 19.67
CA MET A 1 -9.79 2.00 18.25
C MET A 1 -9.41 0.53 18.04
N LYS A 2 -9.65 -0.03 16.85
CA LYS A 2 -9.29 -1.41 16.56
C LYS A 2 -7.87 -1.45 16.01
N THR A 3 -7.01 -2.33 16.52
CA THR A 3 -5.67 -2.57 15.94
C THR A 3 -5.82 -3.33 14.63
N LEU A 4 -5.28 -2.80 13.53
CA LEU A 4 -5.33 -3.42 12.21
C LEU A 4 -4.02 -4.10 11.83
N LEU A 5 -2.91 -3.60 12.38
CA LEU A 5 -1.57 -4.17 12.21
C LEU A 5 -0.85 -4.14 13.56
N HIS A 6 -0.28 -5.29 13.94
CA HIS A 6 0.57 -5.43 15.11
C HIS A 6 1.80 -6.25 14.75
N LEU A 7 2.97 -5.63 14.86
CA LEU A 7 4.27 -6.29 14.71
C LEU A 7 4.93 -6.40 16.07
N GLN A 8 5.44 -7.57 16.40
CA GLN A 8 6.16 -7.82 17.65
C GLN A 8 7.47 -8.54 17.36
N ASP A 9 8.58 -7.92 17.76
CA ASP A 9 9.93 -8.47 17.70
C ASP A 9 10.32 -9.06 16.33
N LEU A 10 9.85 -8.44 15.24
CA LEU A 10 10.04 -8.96 13.90
C LEU A 10 11.50 -8.88 13.49
N GLN A 11 12.07 -10.02 13.11
CA GLN A 11 13.45 -10.12 12.62
C GLN A 11 13.51 -10.75 11.24
N LYS A 12 14.42 -10.24 10.40
CA LYS A 12 14.69 -10.78 9.08
C LYS A 12 16.14 -10.56 8.68
N SER A 13 16.78 -11.64 8.22
CA SER A 13 18.12 -11.61 7.64
C SER A 13 18.12 -12.17 6.23
N PHE A 14 19.07 -11.74 5.42
CA PHE A 14 19.42 -12.35 4.15
C PHE A 14 20.90 -12.76 4.19
N GLY A 15 21.15 -14.06 4.28
CA GLY A 15 22.49 -14.58 4.57
C GLY A 15 22.99 -14.06 5.92
N GLN A 16 24.11 -13.35 5.92
CA GLN A 16 24.69 -12.76 7.13
C GLN A 16 24.21 -11.33 7.43
N GLN A 17 23.44 -10.73 6.53
CA GLN A 17 22.97 -9.36 6.68
C GLN A 17 21.65 -9.34 7.45
N LEU A 18 21.66 -8.83 8.69
CA LEU A 18 20.44 -8.52 9.45
C LEU A 18 19.80 -7.25 8.89
N VAL A 19 18.56 -7.37 8.39
CA VAL A 19 17.82 -6.27 7.76
C VAL A 19 16.74 -5.72 8.67
N LEU A 20 16.04 -6.58 9.41
CA LEU A 20 15.08 -6.19 10.45
C LEU A 20 15.54 -6.75 11.78
N ASN A 21 15.58 -5.90 12.80
CA ASN A 21 16.13 -6.20 14.10
C ASN A 21 15.17 -5.79 15.21
N HIS A 22 14.36 -6.74 15.68
CA HIS A 22 13.33 -6.53 16.70
C HIS A 22 12.37 -5.38 16.38
N VAL A 23 11.85 -5.34 15.16
CA VAL A 23 10.90 -4.32 14.73
C VAL A 23 9.54 -4.59 15.37
N GLY A 24 8.97 -3.56 15.98
CA GLY A 24 7.63 -3.62 16.56
C GLY A 24 6.90 -2.29 16.45
N PHE A 25 5.66 -2.31 16.01
CA PHE A 25 4.74 -1.16 16.06
C PHE A 25 3.30 -1.62 15.85
N GLU A 26 2.36 -0.73 16.10
CA GLU A 26 0.93 -0.95 15.87
C GLU A 26 0.36 0.15 14.99
N LEU A 27 -0.60 -0.23 14.11
CA LEU A 27 -1.42 0.68 13.34
C LEU A 27 -2.89 0.46 13.71
N GLN A 28 -3.58 1.55 14.04
CA GLN A 28 -4.98 1.52 14.43
C GLN A 28 -5.91 1.86 13.26
N SER A 29 -7.17 1.46 13.38
CA SER A 29 -8.24 1.94 12.49
C SER A 29 -8.34 3.47 12.57
N GLY A 30 -8.42 4.13 11.41
CA GLY A 30 -8.48 5.59 11.32
C GLY A 30 -7.15 6.28 11.64
N GLU A 31 -6.03 5.65 11.34
CA GLU A 31 -4.69 6.18 11.57
C GLU A 31 -3.84 6.07 10.29
N ILE A 32 -3.02 7.09 10.03
CA ILE A 32 -1.97 7.05 9.00
C ILE A 32 -0.61 7.01 9.69
N ILE A 33 0.19 5.98 9.42
CA ILE A 33 1.60 5.92 9.82
C ILE A 33 2.50 6.13 8.60
N GLY A 34 3.37 7.13 8.68
CA GLY A 34 4.45 7.35 7.72
C GLY A 34 5.71 6.58 8.14
N LEU A 35 6.16 5.64 7.34
CA LEU A 35 7.42 4.94 7.56
C LEU A 35 8.53 5.60 6.75
N ILE A 36 9.47 6.22 7.45
CA ILE A 36 10.60 6.94 6.86
C ILE A 36 11.89 6.13 7.09
N GLY A 37 12.83 6.28 6.19
CA GLY A 37 14.16 5.70 6.31
C GLY A 37 14.91 5.81 4.99
N PRO A 38 16.24 5.76 5.00
CA PRO A 38 17.04 5.82 3.79
C PRO A 38 16.75 4.66 2.83
N SER A 39 17.18 4.78 1.58
CA SER A 39 17.14 3.66 0.64
C SER A 39 17.94 2.49 1.21
N GLY A 40 17.40 1.28 1.12
CA GLY A 40 18.03 0.08 1.70
C GLY A 40 17.84 -0.09 3.20
N ALA A 41 17.12 0.78 3.92
CA ALA A 41 16.86 0.65 5.36
C ALA A 41 16.00 -0.58 5.74
N GLY A 42 15.37 -1.26 4.76
CA GLY A 42 14.54 -2.43 5.01
C GLY A 42 13.03 -2.17 4.95
N LYS A 43 12.57 -0.99 4.55
CA LYS A 43 11.13 -0.64 4.49
C LYS A 43 10.30 -1.65 3.68
N SER A 44 10.70 -1.92 2.45
CA SER A 44 9.99 -2.90 1.60
C SER A 44 10.16 -4.34 2.10
N THR A 45 11.31 -4.67 2.74
CA THR A 45 11.48 -5.97 3.41
C THR A 45 10.50 -6.11 4.56
N MET A 46 10.35 -5.08 5.39
CA MET A 46 9.39 -5.07 6.50
C MET A 46 7.95 -5.27 5.98
N ILE A 47 7.55 -4.53 4.93
CA ILE A 47 6.24 -4.69 4.30
C ILE A 47 6.02 -6.14 3.81
N LYS A 48 6.97 -6.70 3.08
CA LYS A 48 6.89 -8.07 2.58
C LYS A 48 6.82 -9.10 3.70
N THR A 49 7.60 -8.90 4.76
CA THR A 49 7.64 -9.81 5.90
C THR A 49 6.34 -9.74 6.70
N MET A 50 5.82 -8.56 6.97
CA MET A 50 4.55 -8.41 7.70
C MET A 50 3.33 -8.93 6.91
N LEU A 51 3.37 -8.91 5.56
CA LEU A 51 2.35 -9.49 4.70
C LEU A 51 2.55 -10.98 4.42
N GLY A 52 3.60 -11.59 5.00
CA GLY A 52 3.90 -13.01 4.81
C GLY A 52 4.42 -13.38 3.41
N MET A 53 4.82 -12.41 2.60
CA MET A 53 5.49 -12.62 1.31
C MET A 53 6.93 -13.07 1.48
N GLU A 54 7.55 -12.63 2.58
CA GLU A 54 8.88 -13.07 3.05
C GLU A 54 8.72 -13.71 4.43
N LYS A 55 9.33 -14.86 4.65
CA LYS A 55 9.28 -15.51 5.96
C LYS A 55 10.14 -14.75 6.97
N ALA A 56 9.55 -14.36 8.11
CA ALA A 56 10.30 -13.84 9.25
C ALA A 56 11.25 -14.91 9.82
N ASP A 57 12.39 -14.48 10.34
CA ASP A 57 13.31 -15.39 11.06
C ASP A 57 12.81 -15.59 12.50
N SER A 58 12.25 -14.53 13.11
CA SER A 58 11.57 -14.56 14.41
C SER A 58 10.58 -13.40 14.54
N GLY A 59 9.80 -13.42 15.63
CA GLY A 59 8.74 -12.45 15.89
C GLY A 59 7.43 -12.84 15.22
N MET A 60 6.44 -11.94 15.29
CA MET A 60 5.14 -12.17 14.69
C MET A 60 4.57 -10.90 14.04
N ALA A 61 3.70 -11.13 13.06
CA ALA A 61 2.87 -10.10 12.44
C ALA A 61 1.40 -10.54 12.51
N LEU A 62 0.57 -9.71 13.14
CA LEU A 62 -0.88 -9.83 13.10
C LEU A 62 -1.43 -8.73 12.18
N VAL A 63 -2.20 -9.13 11.19
CA VAL A 63 -2.87 -8.23 10.25
C VAL A 63 -4.35 -8.53 10.27
N LEU A 64 -5.19 -7.53 10.58
CA LEU A 64 -6.63 -7.69 10.75
C LEU A 64 -7.00 -8.85 11.71
N ASP A 65 -6.27 -8.98 12.82
CA ASP A 65 -6.38 -10.04 13.83
C ASP A 65 -5.95 -11.45 13.35
N HIS A 66 -5.34 -11.56 12.16
CA HIS A 66 -4.84 -12.82 11.61
C HIS A 66 -3.32 -12.90 11.67
N SER A 67 -2.80 -14.05 12.09
CA SER A 67 -1.35 -14.33 12.04
C SER A 67 -0.91 -14.55 10.60
N MET A 68 0.06 -13.79 10.14
CA MET A 68 0.55 -13.88 8.77
C MET A 68 1.56 -15.04 8.57
N PRO A 69 1.55 -15.70 7.40
CA PRO A 69 0.73 -15.44 6.22
C PRO A 69 -0.70 -16.02 6.28
N ASP A 70 -1.70 -15.22 5.95
CA ASP A 70 -3.07 -15.67 5.75
C ASP A 70 -3.63 -15.11 4.43
N ARG A 71 -4.10 -15.99 3.54
CA ARG A 71 -4.61 -15.59 2.22
C ARG A 71 -6.06 -15.08 2.28
N HIS A 72 -6.81 -15.43 3.32
CA HIS A 72 -8.23 -15.10 3.41
C HIS A 72 -8.49 -13.60 3.60
N ILE A 73 -7.53 -12.88 4.18
CA ILE A 73 -7.66 -11.45 4.45
C ILE A 73 -7.13 -10.55 3.32
N LEU A 74 -6.52 -11.13 2.28
CA LEU A 74 -5.89 -10.32 1.21
C LEU A 74 -6.89 -9.45 0.45
N GLY A 75 -8.18 -9.84 0.42
CA GLY A 75 -9.25 -9.03 -0.15
C GLY A 75 -9.50 -7.72 0.61
N ASP A 76 -9.26 -7.72 1.93
CA ASP A 76 -9.46 -6.57 2.83
C ASP A 76 -8.25 -5.66 2.93
N ILE A 77 -7.14 -6.02 2.25
CA ILE A 77 -5.90 -5.25 2.21
C ILE A 77 -5.72 -4.64 0.84
N GLY A 78 -5.45 -3.34 0.79
CA GLY A 78 -4.92 -2.67 -0.38
C GLY A 78 -3.40 -2.59 -0.29
N TYR A 79 -2.69 -3.21 -1.23
CA TYR A 79 -1.24 -3.17 -1.26
C TYR A 79 -0.73 -2.59 -2.57
N MET A 80 0.11 -1.58 -2.47
CA MET A 80 0.85 -0.99 -3.58
C MET A 80 2.34 -1.18 -3.34
N ALA A 81 2.96 -2.03 -4.14
CA ALA A 81 4.40 -2.29 -4.06
C ALA A 81 5.22 -1.18 -4.73
N GLN A 82 6.52 -1.15 -4.45
CA GLN A 82 7.46 -0.23 -5.10
C GLN A 82 7.56 -0.50 -6.61
N SER A 83 7.51 -1.77 -7.03
CA SER A 83 7.44 -2.17 -8.44
C SER A 83 6.00 -2.39 -8.87
N ASP A 84 5.63 -1.85 -10.03
CA ASP A 84 4.29 -2.00 -10.57
C ASP A 84 4.05 -3.44 -11.05
N ALA A 85 3.05 -4.10 -10.47
CA ALA A 85 2.61 -5.45 -10.86
C ALA A 85 1.43 -5.36 -11.83
N LEU A 86 1.65 -4.77 -13.01
CA LEU A 86 0.61 -4.50 -14.00
C LEU A 86 0.73 -5.45 -15.20
N TYR A 87 -0.41 -5.81 -15.79
CA TYR A 87 -0.49 -6.52 -17.05
C TYR A 87 -0.37 -5.52 -18.20
N GLU A 88 0.81 -5.35 -18.74
CA GLU A 88 1.10 -4.32 -19.74
C GLU A 88 0.36 -4.51 -21.07
N ALA A 89 0.02 -5.76 -21.41
CA ALA A 89 -0.77 -6.06 -22.61
C ALA A 89 -2.24 -5.68 -22.49
N LEU A 90 -2.74 -5.51 -21.26
CA LEU A 90 -4.11 -5.13 -20.98
C LEU A 90 -4.22 -3.60 -20.89
N SER A 91 -5.45 -3.08 -21.09
CA SER A 91 -5.78 -1.69 -20.82
C SER A 91 -5.82 -1.40 -19.30
N GLY A 92 -5.83 -0.12 -18.92
CA GLY A 92 -6.04 0.28 -17.54
C GLY A 92 -7.36 -0.25 -16.97
N GLN A 93 -8.43 -0.19 -17.78
CA GLN A 93 -9.76 -0.72 -17.44
C GLN A 93 -9.69 -2.22 -17.14
N GLU A 94 -9.10 -3.01 -18.04
CA GLU A 94 -8.98 -4.47 -17.87
C GLU A 94 -8.11 -4.85 -16.67
N ASN A 95 -7.05 -4.08 -16.38
CA ASN A 95 -6.28 -4.27 -15.15
C ASN A 95 -7.14 -4.08 -13.91
N LEU A 96 -7.91 -2.98 -13.83
CA LEU A 96 -8.80 -2.71 -12.70
C LEU A 96 -9.90 -3.77 -12.56
N GLU A 97 -10.48 -4.21 -13.68
CA GLU A 97 -11.47 -5.30 -13.70
C GLU A 97 -10.90 -6.61 -13.18
N PHE A 98 -9.70 -6.98 -13.65
CA PHE A 98 -9.02 -8.20 -13.22
C PHE A 98 -8.75 -8.20 -11.70
N PHE A 99 -8.11 -7.16 -11.19
CA PHE A 99 -7.79 -7.08 -9.76
C PHE A 99 -9.03 -6.92 -8.88
N GLY A 100 -10.06 -6.21 -9.34
CA GLY A 100 -11.31 -6.09 -8.61
C GLY A 100 -12.07 -7.42 -8.53
N GLN A 101 -12.05 -8.24 -9.60
CA GLN A 101 -12.60 -9.59 -9.58
C GLN A 101 -11.83 -10.51 -8.63
N LEU A 102 -10.50 -10.42 -8.59
CA LEU A 102 -9.69 -11.17 -7.61
C LEU A 102 -10.04 -10.82 -6.17
N LYS A 103 -10.43 -9.57 -5.90
CA LYS A 103 -10.94 -9.12 -4.59
C LYS A 103 -12.41 -9.52 -4.33
N GLY A 104 -13.05 -10.22 -5.27
CA GLY A 104 -14.43 -10.69 -5.12
C GLY A 104 -15.51 -9.65 -5.41
N LEU A 105 -15.18 -8.52 -6.02
CA LEU A 105 -16.15 -7.49 -6.37
C LEU A 105 -17.14 -8.01 -7.43
N SER A 106 -18.44 -7.78 -7.20
CA SER A 106 -19.46 -8.06 -8.21
C SER A 106 -19.31 -7.12 -9.41
N LYS A 107 -19.77 -7.54 -10.60
CA LYS A 107 -19.70 -6.72 -11.82
C LYS A 107 -20.31 -5.32 -11.63
N LYS A 108 -21.41 -5.21 -10.86
CA LYS A 108 -22.07 -3.93 -10.60
C LYS A 108 -21.20 -3.04 -9.71
N ALA A 109 -20.75 -3.56 -8.56
CA ALA A 109 -19.88 -2.83 -7.63
C ALA A 109 -18.57 -2.41 -8.31
N LEU A 110 -17.99 -3.30 -9.14
CA LEU A 110 -16.75 -3.06 -9.85
C LEU A 110 -16.81 -1.84 -10.77
N LYS A 111 -17.92 -1.64 -11.47
CA LYS A 111 -18.08 -0.48 -12.36
C LYS A 111 -18.01 0.85 -11.59
N ASP A 112 -18.69 0.93 -10.46
CA ASP A 112 -18.72 2.14 -9.63
C ASP A 112 -17.36 2.38 -8.96
N GLU A 113 -16.73 1.32 -8.47
CA GLU A 113 -15.39 1.37 -7.87
C GLU A 113 -14.33 1.81 -8.88
N ILE A 114 -14.33 1.27 -10.10
CA ILE A 114 -13.38 1.67 -11.14
C ILE A 114 -13.54 3.15 -11.49
N ALA A 115 -14.77 3.62 -11.66
CA ALA A 115 -15.01 5.03 -11.94
C ALA A 115 -14.46 5.93 -10.83
N TYR A 116 -14.68 5.55 -9.57
CA TYR A 116 -14.18 6.28 -8.41
C TYR A 116 -12.65 6.30 -8.35
N VAL A 117 -11.99 5.14 -8.38
CA VAL A 117 -10.53 5.09 -8.24
C VAL A 117 -9.82 5.75 -9.43
N ALA A 118 -10.35 5.62 -10.65
CA ALA A 118 -9.83 6.28 -11.83
C ALA A 118 -9.87 7.81 -11.71
N GLN A 119 -10.95 8.35 -11.12
CA GLN A 119 -11.08 9.78 -10.85
C GLN A 119 -10.09 10.25 -9.78
N VAL A 120 -9.88 9.46 -8.72
CA VAL A 120 -8.92 9.77 -7.66
C VAL A 120 -7.51 9.94 -8.23
N VAL A 121 -7.08 9.00 -9.08
CA VAL A 121 -5.73 8.99 -9.64
C VAL A 121 -5.61 9.72 -10.99
N ASP A 122 -6.66 10.37 -11.46
CA ASP A 122 -6.69 11.13 -12.73
C ASP A 122 -6.29 10.27 -13.95
N LEU A 123 -6.93 9.10 -14.09
CA LEU A 123 -6.74 8.19 -15.22
C LEU A 123 -8.01 7.93 -16.05
N THR A 124 -9.12 8.59 -15.74
CA THR A 124 -10.44 8.35 -16.39
C THR A 124 -10.36 8.34 -17.91
N GLU A 125 -9.71 9.34 -18.51
CA GLU A 125 -9.57 9.47 -19.97
C GLU A 125 -8.59 8.47 -20.60
N HIS A 126 -7.84 7.75 -19.77
CA HIS A 126 -6.76 6.86 -20.23
C HIS A 126 -7.07 5.37 -20.01
N LEU A 127 -8.19 5.03 -19.37
CA LEU A 127 -8.51 3.65 -18.98
C LEU A 127 -8.55 2.67 -20.17
N ASN A 128 -9.00 3.13 -21.34
CA ASN A 128 -9.12 2.29 -22.53
C ASN A 128 -7.79 2.07 -23.28
N LYS A 129 -6.71 2.75 -22.87
CA LYS A 129 -5.39 2.62 -23.47
C LYS A 129 -4.62 1.44 -22.85
N ALA A 130 -3.91 0.67 -23.68
CA ALA A 130 -3.02 -0.41 -23.19
C ALA A 130 -1.95 0.17 -22.25
N VAL A 131 -1.68 -0.55 -21.14
CA VAL A 131 -0.72 -0.13 -20.10
C VAL A 131 0.72 -0.06 -20.63
N SER A 132 1.06 -0.84 -21.67
CA SER A 132 2.34 -0.73 -22.39
C SER A 132 2.60 0.68 -22.93
N GLY A 133 1.55 1.45 -23.21
CA GLY A 133 1.64 2.84 -23.67
C GLY A 133 1.55 3.89 -22.54
N TYR A 134 1.52 3.47 -21.28
CA TYR A 134 1.49 4.38 -20.13
C TYR A 134 2.90 4.91 -19.82
N SER A 135 2.98 6.16 -19.36
CA SER A 135 4.19 6.67 -18.72
C SER A 135 4.42 5.99 -17.36
N GLY A 136 5.62 6.06 -16.81
CA GLY A 136 5.90 5.54 -15.47
C GLY A 136 4.96 6.13 -14.40
N GLY A 137 4.70 7.43 -14.45
CA GLY A 137 3.73 8.07 -13.55
C GLY A 137 2.30 7.57 -13.73
N MET A 138 1.86 7.24 -14.96
CA MET A 138 0.55 6.63 -15.20
C MET A 138 0.48 5.19 -14.67
N LYS A 139 1.54 4.40 -14.85
CA LYS A 139 1.62 3.05 -14.27
C LYS A 139 1.55 3.11 -12.75
N ARG A 140 2.28 4.05 -12.13
CA ARG A 140 2.26 4.28 -10.69
C ARG A 140 0.87 4.64 -10.17
N ARG A 141 0.16 5.52 -10.87
CA ARG A 141 -1.22 5.91 -10.57
C ARG A 141 -2.20 4.75 -10.72
N LEU A 142 -2.03 3.89 -11.73
CA LEU A 142 -2.85 2.69 -11.89
C LEU A 142 -2.61 1.68 -10.77
N SER A 143 -1.36 1.49 -10.33
CA SER A 143 -1.02 0.63 -9.18
C SER A 143 -1.69 1.14 -7.89
N LEU A 144 -1.71 2.45 -7.66
CA LEU A 144 -2.43 3.05 -6.55
C LEU A 144 -3.95 2.82 -6.67
N ALA A 145 -4.53 3.01 -7.85
CA ALA A 145 -5.95 2.76 -8.09
C ALA A 145 -6.34 1.30 -7.75
N ILE A 146 -5.50 0.32 -8.14
CA ILE A 146 -5.70 -1.09 -7.81
C ILE A 146 -5.67 -1.33 -6.29
N ALA A 147 -4.76 -0.68 -5.56
CA ALA A 147 -4.70 -0.79 -4.10
C ALA A 147 -5.97 -0.26 -3.43
N LEU A 148 -6.57 0.80 -3.97
CA LEU A 148 -7.78 1.43 -3.45
C LEU A 148 -9.08 0.64 -3.73
N LEU A 149 -9.08 -0.31 -4.68
CA LEU A 149 -10.28 -1.09 -5.03
C LEU A 149 -10.80 -1.91 -3.84
N GLY A 150 -12.12 -2.00 -3.73
CA GLY A 150 -12.80 -2.91 -2.81
C GLY A 150 -12.90 -2.41 -1.37
N ASN A 151 -12.79 -1.11 -1.13
CA ASN A 151 -12.91 -0.52 0.21
C ASN A 151 -12.07 -1.24 1.27
N PRO A 152 -10.74 -1.32 1.10
CA PRO A 152 -9.87 -2.06 2.01
C PRO A 152 -9.92 -1.48 3.43
N GLN A 153 -9.85 -2.35 4.45
CA GLN A 153 -9.72 -1.94 5.85
C GLN A 153 -8.31 -1.43 6.19
N LEU A 154 -7.33 -1.94 5.46
CA LEU A 154 -5.91 -1.60 5.62
C LEU A 154 -5.29 -1.28 4.26
N LEU A 155 -4.64 -0.12 4.15
CA LEU A 155 -3.84 0.27 2.99
C LEU A 155 -2.35 0.24 3.34
N ILE A 156 -1.54 -0.39 2.50
CA ILE A 156 -0.09 -0.42 2.62
C ILE A 156 0.48 0.08 1.29
N LEU A 157 1.08 1.26 1.33
CA LEU A 157 1.49 2.00 0.13
C LEU A 157 3.00 2.24 0.17
N ASP A 158 3.75 1.57 -0.72
CA ASP A 158 5.20 1.72 -0.80
C ASP A 158 5.57 2.83 -1.79
N GLU A 159 5.90 4.02 -1.27
CA GLU A 159 6.23 5.25 -2.02
C GLU A 159 5.17 5.67 -3.06
N PRO A 160 3.88 5.83 -2.68
CA PRO A 160 2.76 5.92 -3.61
C PRO A 160 2.78 7.13 -4.55
N THR A 161 3.48 8.19 -4.18
CA THR A 161 3.44 9.49 -4.88
C THR A 161 4.75 9.84 -5.58
N VAL A 162 5.71 8.92 -5.61
CA VAL A 162 6.97 9.11 -6.34
C VAL A 162 6.70 9.26 -7.84
N GLY A 163 7.25 10.33 -8.44
CA GLY A 163 7.07 10.63 -9.87
C GLY A 163 5.69 11.21 -10.24
N ILE A 164 4.87 11.58 -9.24
CA ILE A 164 3.57 12.23 -9.44
C ILE A 164 3.73 13.76 -9.27
N ASP A 165 3.05 14.52 -10.11
CA ASP A 165 3.07 15.98 -10.03
C ASP A 165 2.48 16.50 -8.72
N PRO A 166 2.92 17.70 -8.26
CA PRO A 166 2.51 18.23 -6.94
C PRO A 166 1.01 18.45 -6.77
N SER A 167 0.28 18.78 -7.85
CA SER A 167 -1.15 19.03 -7.78
C SER A 167 -1.92 17.72 -7.53
N LEU A 168 -1.61 16.69 -8.31
CA LEU A 168 -2.22 15.38 -8.17
C LEU A 168 -1.79 14.69 -6.86
N ARG A 169 -0.54 14.90 -6.40
CA ARG A 169 -0.08 14.42 -5.09
C ARG A 169 -0.96 14.96 -3.96
N LYS A 170 -1.27 16.26 -3.96
CA LYS A 170 -2.18 16.87 -2.97
C LYS A 170 -3.59 16.25 -3.01
N LYS A 171 -4.11 15.96 -4.22
CA LYS A 171 -5.41 15.31 -4.39
C LYS A 171 -5.39 13.89 -3.80
N ILE A 172 -4.35 13.12 -4.08
CA ILE A 172 -4.18 11.75 -3.55
C ILE A 172 -4.11 11.79 -2.02
N TRP A 173 -3.30 12.66 -1.44
CA TRP A 173 -3.21 12.78 0.03
C TRP A 173 -4.53 13.20 0.68
N LYS A 174 -5.28 14.10 0.05
CA LYS A 174 -6.62 14.45 0.52
C LYS A 174 -7.55 13.24 0.55
N GLU A 175 -7.44 12.35 -0.45
CA GLU A 175 -8.21 11.11 -0.49
C GLU A 175 -7.77 10.13 0.59
N LEU A 176 -6.46 9.95 0.82
CA LEU A 176 -5.96 9.09 1.90
C LEU A 176 -6.45 9.58 3.28
N ILE A 177 -6.45 10.89 3.52
CA ILE A 177 -7.01 11.49 4.73
C ILE A 177 -8.51 11.20 4.85
N THR A 178 -9.26 11.31 3.75
CA THR A 178 -10.69 10.99 3.73
C THR A 178 -10.95 9.51 4.06
N LEU A 179 -10.13 8.60 3.56
CA LEU A 179 -10.22 7.16 3.86
C LEU A 179 -9.87 6.88 5.32
N ARG A 180 -8.82 7.51 5.86
CA ARG A 180 -8.49 7.45 7.29
C ARG A 180 -9.68 7.89 8.15
N ASP A 181 -10.30 9.01 7.84
CA ASP A 181 -11.45 9.54 8.58
C ASP A 181 -12.67 8.61 8.54
N LYS A 182 -12.75 7.74 7.52
CA LYS A 182 -13.73 6.64 7.43
C LYS A 182 -13.32 5.37 8.17
N GLY A 183 -12.17 5.37 8.83
CA GLY A 183 -11.69 4.25 9.65
C GLY A 183 -10.67 3.32 8.98
N VAL A 184 -10.21 3.63 7.76
CA VAL A 184 -9.14 2.86 7.10
C VAL A 184 -7.82 3.11 7.83
N GLY A 185 -7.07 2.05 8.17
CA GLY A 185 -5.68 2.18 8.61
C GLY A 185 -4.74 2.25 7.42
N ILE A 186 -3.78 3.16 7.44
CA ILE A 186 -2.90 3.42 6.29
C ILE A 186 -1.44 3.43 6.73
N LEU A 187 -0.63 2.56 6.14
CA LEU A 187 0.83 2.59 6.25
C LEU A 187 1.41 3.10 4.92
N VAL A 188 2.11 4.22 4.97
CA VAL A 188 2.77 4.81 3.79
C VAL A 188 4.27 4.84 4.01
N THR A 189 5.06 4.29 3.09
CA THR A 189 6.48 4.59 3.07
C THR A 189 6.73 5.84 2.24
N THR A 190 7.59 6.72 2.70
CA THR A 190 8.00 7.91 1.96
C THR A 190 9.42 8.33 2.34
N HIS A 191 10.07 9.02 1.43
CA HIS A 191 11.32 9.75 1.70
C HIS A 191 11.11 11.28 1.59
N VAL A 192 9.86 11.72 1.39
CA VAL A 192 9.46 13.13 1.27
C VAL A 192 8.97 13.62 2.63
N MET A 193 9.67 14.58 3.22
CA MET A 193 9.35 15.08 4.57
C MET A 193 7.98 15.75 4.64
N ASP A 194 7.59 16.50 3.62
CA ASP A 194 6.28 17.15 3.55
C ASP A 194 5.12 16.14 3.63
N GLU A 195 5.33 14.92 3.16
CA GLU A 195 4.32 13.85 3.26
C GLU A 195 4.24 13.26 4.67
N ALA A 196 5.38 13.20 5.36
CA ALA A 196 5.41 12.75 6.75
C ALA A 196 4.60 13.66 7.68
N GLU A 197 4.56 14.96 7.39
CA GLU A 197 3.76 15.94 8.14
C GLU A 197 2.25 15.71 7.99
N LEU A 198 1.82 14.98 6.96
CA LEU A 198 0.42 14.62 6.72
C LEU A 198 -0.02 13.33 7.43
N THR A 199 0.90 12.64 8.11
CA THR A 199 0.63 11.41 8.84
C THR A 199 0.36 11.66 10.33
N ASP A 200 -0.38 10.77 10.97
CA ASP A 200 -0.69 10.88 12.39
C ASP A 200 0.51 10.47 13.27
N LYS A 201 1.32 9.53 12.77
CA LYS A 201 2.56 9.06 13.40
C LYS A 201 3.64 8.83 12.36
N VAL A 202 4.88 8.95 12.78
CA VAL A 202 6.07 8.66 11.97
C VAL A 202 6.90 7.57 12.62
N GLY A 203 7.15 6.50 11.88
CA GLY A 203 8.13 5.47 12.22
C GLY A 203 9.43 5.72 11.46
N LEU A 204 10.55 5.82 12.16
CA LEU A 204 11.86 6.00 11.53
C LEU A 204 12.62 4.68 11.53
N LEU A 205 12.72 4.04 10.35
CA LEU A 205 13.47 2.79 10.20
C LEU A 205 14.94 3.09 9.92
N LEU A 206 15.81 2.83 10.90
CA LEU A 206 17.27 3.00 10.81
C LEU A 206 17.98 1.76 11.34
N GLY A 207 18.96 1.24 10.59
CA GLY A 207 19.72 0.06 11.02
C GLY A 207 18.85 -1.15 11.36
N GLY A 208 17.70 -1.30 10.68
CA GLY A 208 16.75 -2.38 10.91
C GLY A 208 15.86 -2.23 12.15
N LYS A 209 15.83 -1.07 12.80
CA LYS A 209 15.00 -0.74 13.98
C LYS A 209 14.09 0.43 13.71
N ILE A 210 12.92 0.46 14.36
CA ILE A 210 11.99 1.60 14.44
C ILE A 210 12.11 2.25 15.80
#